data_0eee200e8a985d26d3062ffed00fbca5
#
_entry.id   0eee200e8a985d26d3062ffed00fbca5
#
_cell.length_a   1.000
_cell.length_b   1.000
_cell.length_c   1.000
_cell.angle_alpha   90.00
_cell.angle_beta   90.00
_cell.angle_gamma   90.00
#
_symmetry.space_group_name_H-M   'P 1'
#
loop_
_entity.id
_entity.type
_entity.pdbx_description
1 polymer ?
#
loop_
_entity_poly.entity_id
_entity_poly.type
_entity_poly.pdbx_seq_one_letter_code
_entity_poly.pdbx_strand_id
1 'polypeptide(L)'
;MRKILIVGAGHAGLHLAHGLLTHGYDVTVITGQSSLEIRTGRCSVAQFTYPTALEYERKFDLDFWSALAPQIREQKLFMYMDNGTVSSLKGSSHPGNGYTVSVDRRVKMADWLEFFEDRGGKVVIHGVTVTDLDYFSRMFELIIVAVGHGELGQLFDNDTSRFSGARPRSIAQAHIYDVWPDPEGDDNIGWAATAQSAGNLMLIPMLGQDGPCHNLLLVDRKGGPMDAWPDRPGQEEQLRRMKDLLRKHAPHAFERIKDANLTDGRSTLVEELTPQVRNPVGKLPGGGSVLGMADVVVTMDPYTGQSWNNSTRCAQAYLEAIVERADQPFDDDFLVSAFDRFWQFGQDNQEWAEYASTLWERELPPHLGAVMEAAARYREVGDRWIQGWDNPSDFKDWLFDPEVAMRYVEEVRERHGD
;
A
#
# COMPACT_ATOMS: atom_id res chain seq x y z
N MET A 1 18.46 28.63 -4.40
CA MET A 1 17.85 27.36 -3.89
C MET A 1 16.48 27.27 -4.49
N ARG A 2 16.19 26.21 -5.22
CA ARG A 2 14.89 26.04 -5.91
C ARG A 2 13.78 25.75 -4.90
N LYS A 3 12.62 26.38 -5.12
CA LYS A 3 11.48 26.30 -4.21
C LYS A 3 10.46 25.28 -4.69
N ILE A 4 10.20 24.27 -3.87
CA ILE A 4 9.26 23.20 -4.18
C ILE A 4 8.15 23.17 -3.11
N LEU A 5 6.92 23.12 -3.57
CA LEU A 5 5.74 22.95 -2.73
C LEU A 5 5.21 21.52 -2.84
N ILE A 6 4.99 20.88 -1.71
CA ILE A 6 4.29 19.59 -1.63
C ILE A 6 2.98 19.80 -0.87
N VAL A 7 1.87 19.46 -1.49
CA VAL A 7 0.53 19.54 -0.90
C VAL A 7 0.11 18.16 -0.45
N GLY A 8 0.14 17.94 0.85
CA GLY A 8 -0.20 16.69 1.53
C GLY A 8 0.98 16.10 2.31
N ALA A 9 0.79 15.90 3.62
CA ALA A 9 1.75 15.27 4.54
C ALA A 9 1.48 13.76 4.70
N GLY A 10 1.07 13.10 3.62
CA GLY A 10 1.00 11.65 3.54
C GLY A 10 2.37 11.03 3.25
N HIS A 11 2.43 9.70 3.17
CA HIS A 11 3.66 8.94 2.96
C HIS A 11 4.49 9.48 1.79
N ALA A 12 3.90 9.53 0.60
CA ALA A 12 4.62 9.93 -0.61
C ALA A 12 5.16 11.36 -0.51
N GLY A 13 4.31 12.29 -0.04
CA GLY A 13 4.68 13.70 0.11
C GLY A 13 5.82 13.91 1.10
N LEU A 14 5.74 13.29 2.29
CA LEU A 14 6.80 13.41 3.30
C LEU A 14 8.08 12.70 2.89
N HIS A 15 8.01 11.52 2.29
CA HIS A 15 9.20 10.82 1.81
C HIS A 15 9.95 11.67 0.78
N LEU A 16 9.25 12.21 -0.22
CA LEU A 16 9.85 13.11 -1.21
C LEU A 16 10.39 14.40 -0.56
N ALA A 17 9.66 14.99 0.39
CA ALA A 17 10.07 16.20 1.10
C ALA A 17 11.41 16.02 1.81
N HIS A 18 11.59 14.92 2.54
CA HIS A 18 12.85 14.59 3.21
C HIS A 18 13.99 14.35 2.20
N GLY A 19 13.72 13.64 1.11
CA GLY A 19 14.69 13.44 0.04
C GLY A 19 15.15 14.77 -0.58
N LEU A 20 14.23 15.67 -0.90
CA LEU A 20 14.53 16.98 -1.45
C LEU A 20 15.32 17.87 -0.49
N LEU A 21 14.97 17.87 0.81
CA LEU A 21 15.76 18.57 1.84
C LEU A 21 17.21 18.09 1.87
N THR A 22 17.42 16.77 1.82
CA THR A 22 18.77 16.18 1.79
C THR A 22 19.58 16.67 0.59
N HIS A 23 18.91 16.99 -0.55
CA HIS A 23 19.53 17.50 -1.76
C HIS A 23 19.57 19.04 -1.84
N GLY A 24 19.24 19.73 -0.75
CA GLY A 24 19.42 21.18 -0.63
C GLY A 24 18.33 22.03 -1.31
N TYR A 25 17.13 21.48 -1.53
CA TYR A 25 15.98 22.26 -2.02
C TYR A 25 15.31 23.04 -0.87
N ASP A 26 14.66 24.17 -1.19
CA ASP A 26 13.77 24.90 -0.28
C ASP A 26 12.36 24.26 -0.37
N VAL A 27 12.04 23.41 0.60
CA VAL A 27 10.82 22.59 0.56
C VAL A 27 9.80 23.09 1.55
N THR A 28 8.58 23.33 1.06
CA THR A 28 7.41 23.62 1.89
C THR A 28 6.39 22.48 1.74
N VAL A 29 5.94 21.94 2.86
CA VAL A 29 4.81 20.99 2.93
C VAL A 29 3.59 21.73 3.45
N ILE A 30 2.48 21.69 2.71
CA ILE A 30 1.18 22.18 3.19
C ILE A 30 0.29 20.97 3.46
N THR A 31 -0.29 20.95 4.66
CA THR A 31 -1.17 19.86 5.12
C THR A 31 -2.38 20.42 5.87
N GLY A 32 -3.52 19.73 5.77
CA GLY A 32 -4.73 20.10 6.50
C GLY A 32 -4.70 19.74 8.00
N GLN A 33 -3.66 19.02 8.47
CA GLN A 33 -3.58 18.55 9.85
C GLN A 33 -2.18 18.75 10.42
N SER A 34 -2.09 19.15 11.69
CA SER A 34 -0.86 19.14 12.47
C SER A 34 -0.45 17.70 12.83
N SER A 35 0.81 17.51 13.27
CA SER A 35 1.29 16.22 13.77
C SER A 35 0.43 15.68 14.92
N LEU A 36 0.00 16.55 15.84
CA LEU A 36 -0.90 16.19 16.94
C LEU A 36 -2.26 15.70 16.42
N GLU A 37 -2.87 16.38 15.45
CA GLU A 37 -4.15 15.99 14.86
C GLU A 37 -4.03 14.67 14.08
N ILE A 38 -2.92 14.42 13.40
CA ILE A 38 -2.60 13.14 12.76
C ILE A 38 -2.52 12.05 13.84
N ARG A 39 -1.72 12.26 14.89
CA ARG A 39 -1.47 11.29 15.95
C ARG A 39 -2.75 10.93 16.72
N THR A 40 -3.61 11.89 16.98
CA THR A 40 -4.87 11.71 17.70
C THR A 40 -6.08 11.44 16.81
N GLY A 41 -5.89 11.38 15.52
CA GLY A 41 -6.92 11.14 14.52
C GLY A 41 -7.42 9.70 14.46
N ARG A 42 -8.29 9.42 13.50
CA ARG A 42 -8.66 8.03 13.15
C ARG A 42 -7.53 7.33 12.43
N CYS A 43 -7.45 6.00 12.58
CA CYS A 43 -6.55 5.21 11.77
C CYS A 43 -6.91 5.36 10.27
N SER A 44 -5.92 5.24 9.42
CA SER A 44 -6.09 5.09 7.96
C SER A 44 -5.68 3.68 7.56
N VAL A 45 -5.93 3.28 6.33
CA VAL A 45 -5.55 1.95 5.85
C VAL A 45 -4.08 1.69 6.20
N ALA A 46 -3.83 0.56 6.87
CA ALA A 46 -2.48 0.20 7.32
C ALA A 46 -1.54 -0.01 6.13
N GLN A 47 -0.27 0.26 6.35
CA GLN A 47 0.73 -0.03 5.36
C GLN A 47 1.43 -1.36 5.66
N PHE A 48 2.03 -1.89 4.61
CA PHE A 48 2.89 -3.04 4.63
C PHE A 48 4.18 -2.64 3.90
N THR A 49 5.19 -2.21 4.67
CA THR A 49 6.45 -1.70 4.11
C THR A 49 7.35 -2.88 3.77
N TYR A 50 7.43 -3.22 2.50
CA TYR A 50 8.27 -4.28 1.98
C TYR A 50 9.77 -3.92 2.07
N PRO A 51 10.67 -4.91 2.00
CA PRO A 51 12.11 -4.69 2.19
C PRO A 51 12.69 -3.57 1.34
N THR A 52 12.36 -3.51 0.05
CA THR A 52 12.88 -2.44 -0.83
C THR A 52 12.38 -1.05 -0.43
N ALA A 53 11.10 -0.93 -0.05
CA ALA A 53 10.57 0.35 0.42
C ALA A 53 11.23 0.77 1.74
N LEU A 54 11.50 -0.19 2.64
CA LEU A 54 12.18 0.06 3.89
C LEU A 54 13.63 0.53 3.68
N GLU A 55 14.32 0.02 2.68
CA GLU A 55 15.66 0.51 2.30
C GLU A 55 15.64 1.97 1.83
N TYR A 56 14.62 2.38 1.05
CA TYR A 56 14.45 3.78 0.67
C TYR A 56 14.14 4.68 1.86
N GLU A 57 13.35 4.22 2.84
CA GLU A 57 13.12 4.96 4.08
C GLU A 57 14.42 5.17 4.86
N ARG A 58 15.23 4.12 5.02
CA ARG A 58 16.54 4.16 5.69
C ARG A 58 17.54 5.12 5.04
N LYS A 59 17.48 5.25 3.72
CA LYS A 59 18.36 6.16 2.96
C LYS A 59 18.23 7.62 3.41
N PHE A 60 17.09 8.00 3.97
CA PHE A 60 16.80 9.36 4.44
C PHE A 60 16.61 9.45 5.96
N ASP A 61 17.06 8.43 6.70
CA ASP A 61 16.92 8.33 8.17
C ASP A 61 15.45 8.32 8.62
N LEU A 62 14.55 7.71 7.85
CA LEU A 62 13.10 7.68 8.11
C LEU A 62 12.60 6.40 8.78
N ASP A 63 13.47 5.43 9.01
CA ASP A 63 13.14 4.18 9.70
C ASP A 63 13.38 4.29 11.20
N PHE A 64 12.43 4.85 11.93
CA PHE A 64 12.52 5.02 13.40
C PHE A 64 12.05 3.79 14.19
N TRP A 65 11.35 2.85 13.55
CA TRP A 65 10.54 1.84 14.26
C TRP A 65 10.94 0.40 14.01
N SER A 66 11.77 0.08 13.03
CA SER A 66 12.04 -1.32 12.69
C SER A 66 12.71 -2.13 13.79
N ALA A 67 13.31 -1.47 14.81
CA ALA A 67 13.79 -2.13 16.01
C ALA A 67 12.67 -2.47 17.02
N LEU A 68 11.50 -1.81 16.92
CA LEU A 68 10.38 -1.94 17.86
C LEU A 68 9.20 -2.67 17.20
N ALA A 69 9.02 -2.50 15.88
CA ALA A 69 7.95 -3.10 15.13
C ALA A 69 8.18 -4.62 14.95
N PRO A 70 7.12 -5.42 14.94
CA PRO A 70 7.22 -6.82 14.55
C PRO A 70 7.88 -6.96 13.17
N GLN A 71 8.98 -7.71 13.08
CA GLN A 71 9.70 -7.98 11.85
C GLN A 71 9.07 -9.20 11.16
N ILE A 72 8.32 -8.97 10.11
CA ILE A 72 7.62 -10.01 9.36
C ILE A 72 8.58 -10.58 8.31
N ARG A 73 9.16 -11.74 8.59
CA ARG A 73 10.10 -12.42 7.70
C ARG A 73 9.42 -13.41 6.75
N GLU A 74 8.27 -13.90 7.15
CA GLU A 74 7.48 -14.88 6.41
C GLU A 74 6.03 -14.44 6.29
N GLN A 75 5.40 -14.88 5.21
CA GLN A 75 3.98 -14.66 4.98
C GLN A 75 3.31 -15.99 4.62
N LYS A 76 2.07 -16.14 5.06
CA LYS A 76 1.17 -17.23 4.67
C LYS A 76 0.05 -16.68 3.80
N LEU A 77 -0.20 -17.35 2.69
CA LEU A 77 -1.37 -17.11 1.85
C LEU A 77 -2.32 -18.28 1.98
N PHE A 78 -3.60 -17.98 2.19
CA PHE A 78 -4.67 -18.98 2.28
C PHE A 78 -5.67 -18.76 1.15
N MET A 79 -6.19 -19.86 0.64
CA MET A 79 -7.28 -19.91 -0.31
C MET A 79 -8.41 -20.76 0.27
N TYR A 80 -9.52 -20.11 0.55
CA TYR A 80 -10.74 -20.76 1.02
C TYR A 80 -11.67 -20.92 -0.18
N MET A 81 -11.89 -22.17 -0.60
CA MET A 81 -12.76 -22.50 -1.74
C MET A 81 -14.20 -22.74 -1.27
N ASP A 82 -15.17 -22.39 -2.12
CA ASP A 82 -16.60 -22.59 -1.81
C ASP A 82 -16.98 -24.05 -1.52
N ASN A 83 -16.21 -25.01 -2.02
CA ASN A 83 -16.38 -26.43 -1.74
C ASN A 83 -15.80 -26.89 -0.38
N GLY A 84 -15.29 -25.95 0.43
CA GLY A 84 -14.69 -26.22 1.72
C GLY A 84 -13.19 -26.59 1.67
N THR A 85 -12.59 -26.69 0.50
CA THR A 85 -11.14 -26.92 0.38
C THR A 85 -10.38 -25.67 0.84
N VAL A 86 -9.30 -25.86 1.59
CA VAL A 86 -8.38 -24.80 1.98
C VAL A 86 -6.99 -25.18 1.49
N SER A 87 -6.41 -24.32 0.68
CA SER A 87 -5.02 -24.42 0.25
C SER A 87 -4.21 -23.30 0.91
N SER A 88 -2.95 -23.56 1.19
CA SER A 88 -2.06 -22.53 1.74
C SER A 88 -0.65 -22.70 1.20
N LEU A 89 0.06 -21.59 1.14
CA LEU A 89 1.50 -21.57 0.91
C LEU A 89 2.16 -20.63 1.93
N LYS A 90 3.45 -20.81 2.13
CA LYS A 90 4.28 -20.01 3.01
C LYS A 90 5.57 -19.65 2.28
N GLY A 91 6.04 -18.42 2.45
CA GLY A 91 7.29 -17.96 1.84
C GLY A 91 7.93 -16.83 2.61
N SER A 92 9.22 -16.63 2.36
CA SER A 92 10.02 -15.51 2.88
C SER A 92 9.68 -14.22 2.17
N SER A 93 9.63 -13.13 2.92
CA SER A 93 9.42 -11.78 2.38
C SER A 93 10.61 -11.27 1.55
N HIS A 94 11.80 -11.84 1.73
CA HIS A 94 13.00 -11.39 1.02
C HIS A 94 14.08 -12.48 1.03
N PRO A 95 14.93 -12.58 -0.02
CA PRO A 95 16.14 -13.40 0.01
C PRO A 95 17.06 -12.97 1.16
N GLY A 96 17.55 -13.93 1.94
CA GLY A 96 18.39 -13.66 3.11
C GLY A 96 17.58 -13.25 4.35
N ASN A 97 18.03 -12.22 5.06
CA ASN A 97 17.45 -11.80 6.35
C ASN A 97 16.53 -10.56 6.26
N GLY A 98 16.09 -10.17 5.07
CA GLY A 98 15.15 -9.06 4.90
C GLY A 98 13.79 -9.34 5.56
N TYR A 99 13.10 -8.28 5.90
CA TYR A 99 11.79 -8.35 6.56
C TYR A 99 10.90 -7.18 6.14
N THR A 100 9.63 -7.38 6.30
CA THR A 100 8.59 -6.38 6.14
C THR A 100 8.19 -5.85 7.51
N VAL A 101 7.78 -4.59 7.59
CA VAL A 101 7.21 -3.99 8.81
C VAL A 101 5.89 -3.30 8.52
N SER A 102 5.06 -3.18 9.55
CA SER A 102 3.86 -2.34 9.53
C SER A 102 3.87 -1.46 10.76
N VAL A 103 3.59 -0.16 10.58
CA VAL A 103 3.52 0.83 11.66
C VAL A 103 2.25 1.65 11.49
N ASP A 104 1.56 1.94 12.57
CA ASP A 104 0.36 2.80 12.53
C ASP A 104 0.71 4.15 11.87
N ARG A 105 -0.02 4.48 10.82
CA ARG A 105 0.21 5.73 10.07
C ARG A 105 0.04 6.98 10.93
N ARG A 106 -0.75 6.92 12.02
CA ARG A 106 -0.88 8.00 12.99
C ARG A 106 0.44 8.29 13.71
N VAL A 107 1.22 7.26 13.98
CA VAL A 107 2.58 7.38 14.54
C VAL A 107 3.54 7.83 13.45
N LYS A 108 3.63 7.07 12.38
CA LYS A 108 4.65 7.23 11.33
C LYS A 108 4.58 8.59 10.65
N MET A 109 3.38 9.04 10.27
CA MET A 109 3.23 10.34 9.57
C MET A 109 3.43 11.53 10.50
N ALA A 110 3.02 11.44 11.76
CA ALA A 110 3.25 12.49 12.74
C ALA A 110 4.75 12.65 13.02
N ASP A 111 5.46 11.55 13.27
CA ASP A 111 6.90 11.56 13.54
C ASP A 111 7.70 12.08 12.33
N TRP A 112 7.32 11.68 11.11
CA TRP A 112 7.98 12.18 9.90
C TRP A 112 7.73 13.66 9.66
N LEU A 113 6.53 14.17 9.97
CA LEU A 113 6.21 15.58 9.83
C LEU A 113 7.01 16.42 10.82
N GLU A 114 7.10 15.99 12.08
CA GLU A 114 7.92 16.64 13.13
C GLU A 114 9.41 16.61 12.75
N PHE A 115 9.91 15.46 12.31
CA PHE A 115 11.30 15.32 11.86
C PHE A 115 11.62 16.18 10.63
N PHE A 116 10.65 16.40 9.74
CA PHE A 116 10.82 17.30 8.61
C PHE A 116 11.02 18.75 9.06
N GLU A 117 10.26 19.23 10.05
CA GLU A 117 10.44 20.55 10.65
C GLU A 117 11.79 20.66 11.39
N ASP A 118 12.17 19.64 12.16
CA ASP A 118 13.46 19.59 12.89
C ASP A 118 14.67 19.69 11.94
N ARG A 119 14.54 19.17 10.72
CA ARG A 119 15.55 19.26 9.66
C ARG A 119 15.52 20.60 8.90
N GLY A 120 14.66 21.54 9.30
CA GLY A 120 14.55 22.87 8.70
C GLY A 120 13.57 22.94 7.51
N GLY A 121 12.76 21.91 7.27
CA GLY A 121 11.65 21.95 6.34
C GLY A 121 10.55 22.89 6.81
N LYS A 122 9.79 23.46 5.87
CA LYS A 122 8.70 24.39 6.20
C LYS A 122 7.37 23.64 6.16
N VAL A 123 6.63 23.68 7.28
CA VAL A 123 5.26 23.12 7.35
C VAL A 123 4.25 24.24 7.49
N VAL A 124 3.18 24.15 6.71
CA VAL A 124 2.06 25.07 6.76
C VAL A 124 0.77 24.26 6.98
N ILE A 125 0.06 24.53 8.07
CA ILE A 125 -1.21 23.87 8.36
C ILE A 125 -2.33 24.68 7.70
N HIS A 126 -2.81 24.20 6.55
CA HIS A 126 -3.85 24.86 5.76
C HIS A 126 -4.54 23.89 4.80
N GLY A 127 -5.85 24.00 4.67
CA GLY A 127 -6.62 23.29 3.64
C GLY A 127 -6.46 23.98 2.29
N VAL A 128 -5.86 23.29 1.32
CA VAL A 128 -5.54 23.84 0.00
C VAL A 128 -6.71 23.65 -0.97
N THR A 129 -7.03 24.70 -1.70
CA THR A 129 -7.99 24.72 -2.81
C THR A 129 -7.28 24.89 -4.15
N VAL A 130 -8.00 24.72 -5.27
CA VAL A 130 -7.46 25.00 -6.63
C VAL A 130 -7.05 26.45 -6.77
N THR A 131 -7.77 27.40 -6.15
CA THR A 131 -7.41 28.83 -6.15
C THR A 131 -6.09 29.09 -5.43
N ASP A 132 -5.85 28.39 -4.31
CA ASP A 132 -4.56 28.49 -3.60
C ASP A 132 -3.41 27.95 -4.47
N LEU A 133 -3.60 26.84 -5.15
CA LEU A 133 -2.60 26.28 -6.08
C LEU A 133 -2.27 27.26 -7.20
N ASP A 134 -3.27 27.95 -7.75
CA ASP A 134 -3.07 28.97 -8.78
C ASP A 134 -2.24 30.17 -8.26
N TYR A 135 -2.46 30.57 -7.02
CA TYR A 135 -1.64 31.57 -6.37
C TYR A 135 -0.20 31.05 -6.12
N PHE A 136 -0.05 29.84 -5.59
CA PHE A 136 1.25 29.24 -5.27
C PHE A 136 2.10 28.96 -6.53
N SER A 137 1.48 28.73 -7.69
CA SER A 137 2.20 28.51 -8.95
C SER A 137 3.09 29.71 -9.37
N ARG A 138 2.85 30.89 -8.78
CA ARG A 138 3.67 32.10 -8.98
C ARG A 138 4.82 32.22 -7.99
N MET A 139 4.83 31.39 -6.93
CA MET A 139 5.79 31.48 -5.82
C MET A 139 6.77 30.30 -5.78
N PHE A 140 6.34 29.16 -6.29
CA PHE A 140 7.11 27.91 -6.30
C PHE A 140 7.41 27.49 -7.75
N GLU A 141 8.57 26.93 -7.96
CA GLU A 141 9.00 26.46 -9.27
C GLU A 141 8.36 25.11 -9.64
N LEU A 142 7.99 24.31 -8.62
CA LEU A 142 7.30 23.05 -8.76
C LEU A 142 6.28 22.89 -7.65
N ILE A 143 5.07 22.47 -8.01
CA ILE A 143 4.02 22.08 -7.07
C ILE A 143 3.68 20.62 -7.29
N ILE A 144 3.74 19.84 -6.22
CA ILE A 144 3.40 18.40 -6.20
C ILE A 144 2.18 18.19 -5.33
N VAL A 145 1.16 17.53 -5.88
CA VAL A 145 -0.10 17.24 -5.19
C VAL A 145 -0.10 15.77 -4.74
N ALA A 146 -0.04 15.56 -3.42
CA ALA A 146 0.07 14.24 -2.77
C ALA A 146 -1.04 14.05 -1.70
N VAL A 147 -2.27 14.46 -1.99
CA VAL A 147 -3.39 14.49 -1.04
C VAL A 147 -4.25 13.20 -1.01
N GLY A 148 -3.86 12.17 -1.75
CA GLY A 148 -4.66 10.95 -1.85
C GLY A 148 -5.98 11.18 -2.61
N HIS A 149 -7.12 10.82 -2.02
CA HIS A 149 -8.44 10.85 -2.67
C HIS A 149 -9.22 12.17 -2.49
N GLY A 150 -8.55 13.27 -2.13
CA GLY A 150 -9.20 14.57 -1.91
C GLY A 150 -9.74 15.22 -3.18
N GLU A 151 -10.45 16.36 -3.02
CA GLU A 151 -11.03 17.15 -4.13
C GLU A 151 -10.00 17.57 -5.17
N LEU A 152 -8.76 17.86 -4.75
CA LEU A 152 -7.66 18.20 -5.66
C LEU A 152 -7.30 17.07 -6.64
N GLY A 153 -7.71 15.82 -6.36
CA GLY A 153 -7.60 14.71 -7.29
C GLY A 153 -8.39 14.92 -8.59
N GLN A 154 -9.44 15.76 -8.57
CA GLN A 154 -10.24 16.10 -9.75
C GLN A 154 -9.50 16.97 -10.78
N LEU A 155 -8.34 17.53 -10.42
CA LEU A 155 -7.44 18.21 -11.36
C LEU A 155 -6.79 17.26 -12.36
N PHE A 156 -6.83 15.97 -12.10
CA PHE A 156 -6.13 14.94 -12.87
C PHE A 156 -7.15 14.04 -13.55
N ASP A 157 -7.24 14.13 -14.88
CA ASP A 157 -8.15 13.33 -15.70
C ASP A 157 -7.77 11.84 -15.66
N ASN A 158 -8.76 10.96 -15.74
CA ASN A 158 -8.51 9.53 -15.85
C ASN A 158 -7.74 9.18 -17.11
N ASP A 159 -6.72 8.34 -16.98
CA ASP A 159 -5.96 7.77 -18.10
C ASP A 159 -6.37 6.32 -18.34
N THR A 160 -7.43 6.15 -19.14
CA THR A 160 -7.95 4.83 -19.48
C THR A 160 -7.05 4.03 -20.43
N SER A 161 -6.03 4.67 -21.02
CA SER A 161 -5.03 3.96 -21.83
C SER A 161 -4.04 3.17 -20.99
N ARG A 162 -3.75 3.65 -19.77
CA ARG A 162 -2.89 2.95 -18.80
C ARG A 162 -3.65 1.96 -17.93
N PHE A 163 -4.90 2.26 -17.61
CA PHE A 163 -5.75 1.37 -16.82
C PHE A 163 -7.23 1.60 -17.16
N SER A 164 -7.90 0.56 -17.61
CA SER A 164 -9.29 0.65 -18.09
C SER A 164 -10.34 0.77 -16.98
N GLY A 165 -9.91 0.82 -15.74
CA GLY A 165 -10.76 0.96 -14.57
C GLY A 165 -11.09 -0.37 -13.90
N ALA A 166 -11.38 -0.30 -12.60
CA ALA A 166 -11.80 -1.41 -11.77
C ALA A 166 -13.16 -1.11 -11.13
N ARG A 167 -13.73 -2.13 -10.50
CA ARG A 167 -14.96 -1.97 -9.70
C ARG A 167 -14.63 -1.29 -8.38
N PRO A 168 -15.56 -0.51 -7.80
CA PRO A 168 -15.42 0.02 -6.45
C PRO A 168 -15.17 -1.08 -5.44
N ARG A 169 -14.24 -0.84 -4.53
CA ARG A 169 -13.89 -1.71 -3.41
C ARG A 169 -14.44 -1.16 -2.13
N SER A 170 -14.98 -2.06 -1.30
CA SER A 170 -15.37 -1.80 0.08
C SER A 170 -14.26 -2.30 0.99
N ILE A 171 -13.85 -1.47 1.94
CA ILE A 171 -12.71 -1.71 2.82
C ILE A 171 -13.19 -1.57 4.25
N ALA A 172 -12.89 -2.56 5.09
CA ALA A 172 -13.02 -2.44 6.53
C ALA A 172 -11.73 -2.86 7.21
N GLN A 173 -11.29 -2.05 8.17
CA GLN A 173 -10.06 -2.29 8.92
C GLN A 173 -10.29 -2.10 10.41
N ALA A 174 -9.55 -2.87 11.21
CA ALA A 174 -9.46 -2.71 12.66
C ALA A 174 -8.03 -2.97 13.14
N HIS A 175 -7.52 -2.13 14.05
CA HIS A 175 -6.34 -2.45 14.83
C HIS A 175 -6.79 -3.17 16.10
N ILE A 176 -6.20 -4.33 16.37
CA ILE A 176 -6.66 -5.26 17.40
C ILE A 176 -5.51 -5.80 18.24
N TYR A 177 -5.79 -6.02 19.53
CA TYR A 177 -5.00 -6.81 20.47
C TYR A 177 -5.56 -8.23 20.59
N ASP A 178 -4.92 -9.06 21.40
CA ASP A 178 -5.36 -10.39 21.79
C ASP A 178 -5.59 -11.34 20.59
N VAL A 179 -4.66 -11.23 19.62
CA VAL A 179 -4.59 -12.16 18.49
C VAL A 179 -3.81 -13.40 18.91
N TRP A 180 -4.41 -14.58 18.77
CA TRP A 180 -3.75 -15.84 19.08
C TRP A 180 -2.55 -16.07 18.16
N PRO A 181 -1.45 -16.66 18.66
CA PRO A 181 -0.28 -17.01 17.86
C PRO A 181 -0.62 -17.84 16.62
N ASP A 182 0.25 -17.78 15.62
CA ASP A 182 0.18 -18.72 14.51
C ASP A 182 0.33 -20.16 15.04
N PRO A 183 -0.45 -21.14 14.55
CA PRO A 183 -0.35 -22.54 15.01
C PRO A 183 1.05 -23.16 14.89
N GLU A 184 1.91 -22.62 14.04
CA GLU A 184 3.31 -23.04 13.90
C GLU A 184 4.26 -22.30 14.86
N GLY A 185 3.72 -21.40 15.72
CA GLY A 185 4.46 -20.74 16.79
C GLY A 185 5.23 -19.49 16.38
N ASP A 186 5.00 -18.93 15.19
CA ASP A 186 5.57 -17.66 14.78
C ASP A 186 4.55 -16.53 14.92
N ASP A 187 4.78 -15.63 15.90
CA ASP A 187 3.88 -14.51 16.17
C ASP A 187 4.02 -13.36 15.16
N ASN A 188 5.12 -13.31 14.43
CA ASN A 188 5.44 -12.24 13.47
C ASN A 188 5.20 -12.66 12.01
N ILE A 189 4.37 -13.65 11.78
CA ILE A 189 3.99 -14.04 10.41
C ILE A 189 2.81 -13.22 9.91
N GLY A 190 2.94 -12.64 8.70
CA GLY A 190 1.83 -11.98 8.02
C GLY A 190 0.89 -13.00 7.37
N TRP A 191 -0.41 -12.81 7.53
CA TRP A 191 -1.44 -13.62 6.87
C TRP A 191 -2.16 -12.79 5.82
N ALA A 192 -2.24 -13.33 4.62
CA ALA A 192 -3.16 -12.86 3.59
C ALA A 192 -4.04 -14.03 3.17
N ALA A 193 -5.28 -13.77 2.87
CA ALA A 193 -6.17 -14.83 2.43
C ALA A 193 -7.20 -14.30 1.44
N THR A 194 -7.66 -15.21 0.60
CA THR A 194 -8.80 -14.99 -0.26
C THR A 194 -9.83 -16.06 -0.06
N ALA A 195 -11.08 -15.64 0.11
CA ALA A 195 -12.24 -16.51 0.16
C ALA A 195 -12.97 -16.43 -1.16
N GLN A 196 -13.05 -17.54 -1.89
CA GLN A 196 -13.73 -17.65 -3.17
C GLN A 196 -15.17 -17.13 -3.04
N SER A 197 -15.59 -16.33 -4.00
CA SER A 197 -16.92 -15.68 -4.04
C SER A 197 -17.21 -14.69 -2.90
N ALA A 198 -16.28 -14.46 -1.97
CA ALA A 198 -16.52 -13.59 -0.82
C ALA A 198 -15.65 -12.35 -0.78
N GLY A 199 -14.32 -12.49 -0.85
CA GLY A 199 -13.40 -11.35 -0.79
C GLY A 199 -12.04 -11.70 -0.21
N ASN A 200 -11.28 -10.68 0.17
CA ASN A 200 -9.89 -10.80 0.61
C ASN A 200 -9.72 -10.32 2.04
N LEU A 201 -8.72 -10.85 2.73
CA LEU A 201 -8.34 -10.40 4.07
C LEU A 201 -6.82 -10.37 4.24
N MET A 202 -6.38 -9.51 5.16
CA MET A 202 -5.01 -9.52 5.70
C MET A 202 -5.08 -9.43 7.23
N LEU A 203 -4.24 -10.21 7.91
CA LEU A 203 -3.99 -10.12 9.34
C LEU A 203 -2.47 -9.94 9.53
N ILE A 204 -2.07 -8.73 9.90
CA ILE A 204 -0.68 -8.31 9.85
C ILE A 204 -0.22 -7.84 11.23
N PRO A 205 0.84 -8.43 11.80
CA PRO A 205 1.51 -7.87 12.97
C PRO A 205 2.00 -6.45 12.67
N MET A 206 1.76 -5.52 13.58
CA MET A 206 2.15 -4.11 13.41
C MET A 206 2.54 -3.45 14.72
N LEU A 207 3.25 -2.34 14.63
CA LEU A 207 3.44 -1.41 15.73
C LEU A 207 2.29 -0.39 15.74
N GLY A 208 1.45 -0.46 16.76
CA GLY A 208 0.39 0.53 17.03
C GLY A 208 0.89 1.69 17.88
N GLN A 209 -0.03 2.57 18.30
CA GLN A 209 0.30 3.73 19.15
C GLN A 209 0.84 3.33 20.52
N ASP A 210 0.32 2.28 21.12
CA ASP A 210 0.65 1.82 22.47
C ASP A 210 1.53 0.55 22.48
N GLY A 211 2.09 0.17 21.32
CA GLY A 211 2.95 -1.00 21.18
C GLY A 211 2.49 -1.99 20.12
N PRO A 212 3.07 -3.20 20.10
CA PRO A 212 2.73 -4.24 19.13
C PRO A 212 1.25 -4.63 19.19
N CYS A 213 0.63 -4.73 18.02
CA CYS A 213 -0.75 -5.14 17.82
C CYS A 213 -0.89 -5.82 16.45
N HIS A 214 -2.11 -6.01 15.96
CA HIS A 214 -2.35 -6.51 14.61
C HIS A 214 -3.29 -5.57 13.86
N ASN A 215 -3.11 -5.51 12.55
CA ASN A 215 -4.09 -4.95 11.64
C ASN A 215 -4.90 -6.07 11.00
N LEU A 216 -6.21 -6.00 11.13
CA LEU A 216 -7.16 -6.83 10.39
C LEU A 216 -7.78 -5.98 9.29
N LEU A 217 -7.59 -6.36 8.04
CA LEU A 217 -8.13 -5.72 6.85
C LEU A 217 -9.03 -6.68 6.10
N LEU A 218 -10.24 -6.26 5.77
CA LEU A 218 -11.16 -6.95 4.85
C LEU A 218 -11.37 -6.07 3.62
N VAL A 219 -11.29 -6.68 2.45
CA VAL A 219 -11.51 -6.00 1.15
C VAL A 219 -12.41 -6.86 0.29
N ASP A 220 -13.46 -6.27 -0.25
CA ASP A 220 -14.37 -6.91 -1.21
C ASP A 220 -14.76 -5.90 -2.29
N ARG A 221 -15.40 -6.37 -3.35
CA ARG A 221 -16.15 -5.50 -4.25
C ARG A 221 -17.32 -4.85 -3.48
N LYS A 222 -17.68 -3.64 -3.86
CA LYS A 222 -18.89 -3.00 -3.34
C LYS A 222 -20.11 -3.87 -3.57
N GLY A 223 -20.90 -4.09 -2.51
CA GLY A 223 -22.06 -4.98 -2.52
C GLY A 223 -21.73 -6.48 -2.51
N GLY A 224 -20.46 -6.85 -2.30
CA GLY A 224 -20.04 -8.22 -2.14
C GLY A 224 -20.33 -8.80 -0.75
N PRO A 225 -20.10 -10.11 -0.53
CA PRO A 225 -20.42 -10.79 0.74
C PRO A 225 -19.68 -10.24 1.97
N MET A 226 -18.49 -9.63 1.80
CA MET A 226 -17.74 -9.01 2.91
C MET A 226 -17.99 -7.49 3.00
N ASP A 227 -18.83 -6.90 2.15
CA ASP A 227 -19.27 -5.49 2.26
C ASP A 227 -20.46 -5.37 3.25
N ALA A 228 -20.18 -5.49 4.52
CA ALA A 228 -21.19 -5.48 5.61
C ALA A 228 -21.30 -4.11 6.32
N TRP A 229 -21.00 -2.99 5.62
CA TRP A 229 -20.81 -1.66 6.21
C TRP A 229 -21.76 -0.55 5.71
N PRO A 230 -22.94 -0.84 5.13
CA PRO A 230 -23.76 0.19 4.50
C PRO A 230 -24.30 1.24 5.50
N ASP A 231 -24.42 0.88 6.76
CA ASP A 231 -24.89 1.70 7.87
C ASP A 231 -23.75 2.36 8.68
N ARG A 232 -22.48 2.18 8.25
CA ARG A 232 -21.28 2.67 8.95
C ARG A 232 -21.34 2.40 10.46
N PRO A 233 -21.26 1.14 10.87
CA PRO A 233 -21.43 0.73 12.25
C PRO A 233 -20.42 1.38 13.20
N GLY A 234 -20.76 1.48 14.48
CA GLY A 234 -19.78 1.83 15.51
C GLY A 234 -18.67 0.78 15.60
N GLN A 235 -17.55 1.15 16.22
CA GLN A 235 -16.30 0.37 16.17
C GLN A 235 -16.45 -1.07 16.69
N GLU A 236 -17.09 -1.25 17.84
CA GLU A 236 -17.33 -2.59 18.44
C GLU A 236 -18.21 -3.46 17.52
N GLU A 237 -19.25 -2.88 16.95
CA GLU A 237 -20.13 -3.56 16.01
C GLU A 237 -19.39 -3.88 14.70
N GLN A 238 -18.50 -3.02 14.25
CA GLN A 238 -17.66 -3.29 13.10
C GLN A 238 -16.77 -4.51 13.35
N LEU A 239 -16.03 -4.53 14.48
CA LEU A 239 -15.19 -5.69 14.85
C LEU A 239 -16.01 -6.97 14.99
N ARG A 240 -17.19 -6.89 15.60
CA ARG A 240 -18.09 -8.04 15.70
C ARG A 240 -18.49 -8.60 14.33
N ARG A 241 -18.88 -7.71 13.39
CA ARG A 241 -19.20 -8.12 12.00
C ARG A 241 -17.99 -8.70 11.28
N MET A 242 -16.80 -8.11 11.46
CA MET A 242 -15.56 -8.66 10.89
C MET A 242 -15.32 -10.10 11.40
N LYS A 243 -15.47 -10.36 12.71
CA LYS A 243 -15.37 -11.70 13.28
C LYS A 243 -16.40 -12.68 12.70
N ASP A 244 -17.65 -12.24 12.52
CA ASP A 244 -18.72 -13.08 11.96
C ASP A 244 -18.44 -13.43 10.49
N LEU A 245 -17.92 -12.49 9.70
CA LEU A 245 -17.49 -12.73 8.32
C LEU A 245 -16.35 -13.74 8.25
N LEU A 246 -15.33 -13.59 9.11
CA LEU A 246 -14.21 -14.53 9.14
C LEU A 246 -14.62 -15.91 9.64
N ARG A 247 -15.51 -16.00 10.62
CA ARG A 247 -16.07 -17.32 11.06
C ARG A 247 -16.69 -18.06 9.89
N LYS A 248 -17.35 -17.35 8.99
CA LYS A 248 -18.04 -17.91 7.83
C LYS A 248 -17.10 -18.22 6.66
N HIS A 249 -16.21 -17.30 6.32
CA HIS A 249 -15.47 -17.33 5.06
C HIS A 249 -13.99 -17.68 5.20
N ALA A 250 -13.40 -17.51 6.40
CA ALA A 250 -11.99 -17.75 6.68
C ALA A 250 -11.79 -18.29 8.11
N PRO A 251 -12.27 -19.48 8.43
CA PRO A 251 -12.35 -19.98 9.80
C PRO A 251 -10.99 -20.06 10.51
N HIS A 252 -9.89 -20.34 9.83
CA HIS A 252 -8.56 -20.34 10.45
C HIS A 252 -8.16 -18.94 10.93
N ALA A 253 -8.47 -17.90 10.14
CA ALA A 253 -8.24 -16.52 10.56
C ALA A 253 -9.17 -16.12 11.73
N PHE A 254 -10.42 -16.60 11.74
CA PHE A 254 -11.33 -16.38 12.86
C PHE A 254 -10.78 -16.96 14.16
N GLU A 255 -10.24 -18.18 14.16
CA GLU A 255 -9.66 -18.80 15.37
C GLU A 255 -8.54 -17.93 15.98
N ARG A 256 -7.77 -17.23 15.16
CA ARG A 256 -6.74 -16.31 15.66
C ARG A 256 -7.31 -15.04 16.30
N ILE A 257 -8.45 -14.54 15.85
CA ILE A 257 -9.00 -13.25 16.28
C ILE A 257 -10.27 -13.33 17.13
N LYS A 258 -10.74 -14.55 17.47
CA LYS A 258 -12.02 -14.74 18.18
C LYS A 258 -12.13 -13.97 19.48
N ASP A 259 -11.02 -13.81 20.21
CA ASP A 259 -10.94 -13.10 21.47
C ASP A 259 -10.39 -11.65 21.31
N ALA A 260 -10.09 -11.22 20.08
CA ALA A 260 -9.48 -9.93 19.82
C ALA A 260 -10.35 -8.75 20.26
N ASN A 261 -9.68 -7.69 20.73
CA ASN A 261 -10.27 -6.43 21.16
C ASN A 261 -9.64 -5.27 20.37
N LEU A 262 -10.35 -4.14 20.26
CA LEU A 262 -9.83 -2.93 19.61
C LEU A 262 -8.68 -2.31 20.42
N THR A 263 -7.70 -1.74 19.73
CA THR A 263 -6.57 -1.07 20.41
C THR A 263 -6.98 0.26 21.06
N ASP A 264 -7.88 1.00 20.43
CA ASP A 264 -8.32 2.31 20.90
C ASP A 264 -9.68 2.70 20.30
N GLY A 265 -10.27 3.81 20.78
CA GLY A 265 -11.54 4.33 20.31
C GLY A 265 -11.53 4.97 18.91
N ARG A 266 -10.46 4.85 18.13
CA ARG A 266 -10.30 5.39 16.76
C ARG A 266 -9.55 4.42 15.84
N SER A 267 -9.53 3.15 16.20
CA SER A 267 -8.76 2.08 15.57
C SER A 267 -9.51 1.35 14.44
N THR A 268 -10.69 1.82 14.05
CA THR A 268 -11.46 1.22 12.95
C THR A 268 -11.67 2.19 11.80
N LEU A 269 -11.76 1.62 10.59
CA LEU A 269 -11.99 2.33 9.36
C LEU A 269 -12.99 1.57 8.50
N VAL A 270 -13.90 2.30 7.85
CA VAL A 270 -14.68 1.83 6.70
C VAL A 270 -14.53 2.84 5.59
N GLU A 271 -14.02 2.40 4.45
CA GLU A 271 -13.81 3.24 3.27
C GLU A 271 -14.29 2.54 1.99
N GLU A 272 -14.47 3.34 0.96
CA GLU A 272 -14.72 2.89 -0.39
C GLU A 272 -13.73 3.57 -1.32
N LEU A 273 -13.09 2.82 -2.20
CA LEU A 273 -12.23 3.37 -3.25
C LEU A 273 -12.47 2.67 -4.58
N THR A 274 -12.12 3.35 -5.65
CA THR A 274 -12.09 2.76 -7.01
C THR A 274 -10.66 2.83 -7.52
N PRO A 275 -10.02 1.68 -7.80
CA PRO A 275 -8.70 1.67 -8.44
C PRO A 275 -8.75 2.40 -9.77
N GLN A 276 -7.77 3.27 -10.04
CA GLN A 276 -7.70 4.07 -11.26
C GLN A 276 -6.29 4.63 -11.47
N VAL A 277 -5.99 4.94 -12.72
CA VAL A 277 -4.79 5.69 -13.11
C VAL A 277 -5.24 6.99 -13.76
N ARG A 278 -4.56 8.09 -13.43
CA ARG A 278 -4.85 9.43 -13.95
C ARG A 278 -3.64 10.00 -14.66
N ASN A 279 -3.87 10.98 -15.53
CA ASN A 279 -2.83 11.80 -16.10
C ASN A 279 -2.07 12.54 -15.00
N PRO A 280 -0.74 12.57 -15.01
CA PRO A 280 0.03 13.11 -13.89
C PRO A 280 0.03 14.65 -13.82
N VAL A 281 -0.38 15.34 -14.88
CA VAL A 281 -0.32 16.81 -14.97
C VAL A 281 -1.71 17.40 -14.79
N GLY A 282 -1.90 18.11 -13.69
CA GLY A 282 -3.08 18.93 -13.44
C GLY A 282 -2.90 20.34 -13.96
N LYS A 283 -3.90 20.88 -14.70
CA LYS A 283 -3.87 22.25 -15.22
C LYS A 283 -4.63 23.19 -14.31
N LEU A 284 -4.02 24.31 -13.98
CA LEU A 284 -4.63 25.34 -13.14
C LEU A 284 -5.33 26.41 -14.01
N PRO A 285 -6.40 27.06 -13.50
CA PRO A 285 -7.13 28.09 -14.24
C PRO A 285 -6.28 29.26 -14.74
N GLY A 286 -5.23 29.64 -13.99
CA GLY A 286 -4.27 30.69 -14.37
C GLY A 286 -3.20 30.26 -15.35
N GLY A 287 -3.24 29.02 -15.86
CA GLY A 287 -2.31 28.48 -16.85
C GLY A 287 -1.09 27.75 -16.28
N GLY A 288 -0.94 27.70 -14.95
CA GLY A 288 0.09 26.89 -14.29
C GLY A 288 -0.19 25.40 -14.37
N SER A 289 0.82 24.57 -14.07
CA SER A 289 0.71 23.12 -14.00
C SER A 289 1.17 22.60 -12.64
N VAL A 290 0.58 21.50 -12.21
CA VAL A 290 0.96 20.78 -10.99
C VAL A 290 1.17 19.29 -11.30
N LEU A 291 2.09 18.67 -10.59
CA LEU A 291 2.38 17.22 -10.71
C LEU A 291 1.60 16.44 -9.66
N GLY A 292 0.80 15.50 -10.09
CA GLY A 292 0.16 14.52 -9.21
C GLY A 292 1.13 13.43 -8.76
N MET A 293 0.93 12.91 -7.55
CA MET A 293 1.84 11.94 -6.95
C MET A 293 1.09 10.82 -6.24
N ALA A 294 1.59 9.59 -6.39
CA ALA A 294 1.09 8.39 -5.69
C ALA A 294 -0.43 8.19 -5.85
N ASP A 295 -1.18 8.02 -4.76
CA ASP A 295 -2.62 7.71 -4.80
C ASP A 295 -3.48 8.78 -5.53
N VAL A 296 -2.97 10.00 -5.70
CA VAL A 296 -3.65 11.03 -6.51
C VAL A 296 -3.73 10.61 -7.98
N VAL A 297 -2.68 9.97 -8.49
CA VAL A 297 -2.59 9.57 -9.90
C VAL A 297 -2.65 8.05 -10.12
N VAL A 298 -2.29 7.25 -9.11
CA VAL A 298 -2.36 5.77 -9.18
C VAL A 298 -2.99 5.25 -7.89
N THR A 299 -4.30 5.07 -7.92
CA THR A 299 -5.05 4.45 -6.83
C THR A 299 -5.13 2.95 -7.07
N MET A 300 -4.71 2.15 -6.09
CA MET A 300 -4.66 0.69 -6.17
C MET A 300 -5.68 0.02 -5.25
N ASP A 301 -5.99 -1.25 -5.56
CA ASP A 301 -6.67 -2.12 -4.61
C ASP A 301 -5.77 -2.34 -3.37
N PRO A 302 -6.29 -2.19 -2.15
CA PRO A 302 -5.47 -2.27 -0.93
C PRO A 302 -5.09 -3.69 -0.53
N TYR A 303 -5.71 -4.73 -1.10
CA TYR A 303 -5.49 -6.12 -0.69
C TYR A 303 -4.02 -6.54 -0.73
N THR A 304 -3.28 -6.13 -1.75
CA THR A 304 -1.87 -6.53 -1.87
C THR A 304 -0.91 -5.67 -1.05
N GLY A 305 -1.38 -4.65 -0.34
CA GLY A 305 -0.56 -3.73 0.45
C GLY A 305 0.39 -2.86 -0.38
N GLN A 306 0.15 -2.75 -1.69
CA GLN A 306 1.10 -2.12 -2.63
C GLN A 306 1.07 -0.60 -2.65
N SER A 307 0.00 0.02 -2.21
CA SER A 307 -0.15 1.49 -2.26
C SER A 307 1.02 2.22 -1.57
N TRP A 308 1.48 1.69 -0.43
CA TRP A 308 2.63 2.24 0.29
C TRP A 308 3.95 2.10 -0.48
N ASN A 309 4.24 0.92 -1.00
CA ASN A 309 5.46 0.64 -1.76
C ASN A 309 5.47 1.41 -3.08
N ASN A 310 4.31 1.51 -3.72
CA ASN A 310 4.09 2.34 -4.90
C ASN A 310 4.38 3.82 -4.61
N SER A 311 3.91 4.33 -3.46
CA SER A 311 4.17 5.69 -2.99
C SER A 311 5.66 5.95 -2.76
N THR A 312 6.37 5.01 -2.14
CA THR A 312 7.83 5.10 -1.93
C THR A 312 8.58 5.13 -3.26
N ARG A 313 8.23 4.24 -4.19
CA ARG A 313 8.84 4.18 -5.52
C ARG A 313 8.56 5.45 -6.35
N CYS A 314 7.34 5.99 -6.23
CA CYS A 314 6.96 7.26 -6.85
C CYS A 314 7.80 8.41 -6.30
N ALA A 315 7.97 8.48 -4.97
CA ALA A 315 8.80 9.48 -4.32
C ALA A 315 10.26 9.41 -4.77
N GLN A 316 10.81 8.19 -4.84
CA GLN A 316 12.19 7.99 -5.30
C GLN A 316 12.36 8.39 -6.77
N ALA A 317 11.47 7.96 -7.66
CA ALA A 317 11.53 8.31 -9.08
C ALA A 317 11.43 9.82 -9.32
N TYR A 318 10.52 10.49 -8.60
CA TYR A 318 10.38 11.95 -8.69
C TYR A 318 11.59 12.67 -8.13
N LEU A 319 12.14 12.21 -7.00
CA LEU A 319 13.36 12.78 -6.43
C LEU A 319 14.53 12.72 -7.43
N GLU A 320 14.75 11.57 -8.03
CA GLU A 320 15.82 11.37 -9.02
C GLU A 320 15.61 12.25 -10.23
N ALA A 321 14.39 12.31 -10.78
CA ALA A 321 14.07 13.17 -11.91
C ALA A 321 14.29 14.66 -11.59
N ILE A 322 13.87 15.11 -10.40
CA ILE A 322 14.04 16.52 -9.97
C ILE A 322 15.53 16.86 -9.80
N VAL A 323 16.30 15.97 -9.19
CA VAL A 323 17.75 16.19 -8.98
C VAL A 323 18.49 16.21 -10.32
N GLU A 324 18.19 15.28 -11.22
CA GLU A 324 18.79 15.24 -12.57
C GLU A 324 18.39 16.44 -13.44
N ARG A 325 17.21 17.04 -13.21
CA ARG A 325 16.75 18.22 -13.95
C ARG A 325 17.62 19.46 -13.68
N ALA A 326 18.31 19.49 -12.55
CA ALA A 326 19.20 20.58 -12.13
C ALA A 326 18.52 21.96 -12.28
N ASP A 327 19.12 22.90 -13.03
CA ASP A 327 18.60 24.25 -13.22
C ASP A 327 17.59 24.39 -14.38
N GLN A 328 17.25 23.30 -15.07
CA GLN A 328 16.29 23.33 -16.17
C GLN A 328 14.85 23.57 -15.63
N PRO A 329 13.96 24.21 -16.39
CA PRO A 329 12.58 24.45 -16.00
C PRO A 329 11.82 23.15 -15.71
N PHE A 330 10.91 23.18 -14.73
CA PHE A 330 9.94 22.12 -14.49
C PHE A 330 8.68 22.33 -15.35
N ASP A 331 8.86 22.18 -16.67
CA ASP A 331 7.78 22.28 -17.65
C ASP A 331 6.91 21.00 -17.70
N ASP A 332 5.83 21.03 -18.48
CA ASP A 332 4.91 19.90 -18.61
C ASP A 332 5.59 18.62 -19.10
N ASP A 333 6.54 18.75 -20.04
CA ASP A 333 7.28 17.58 -20.56
C ASP A 333 8.11 16.92 -19.44
N PHE A 334 8.69 17.73 -18.56
CA PHE A 334 9.36 17.24 -17.37
C PHE A 334 8.38 16.53 -16.43
N LEU A 335 7.19 17.11 -16.15
CA LEU A 335 6.22 16.53 -15.25
C LEU A 335 5.75 15.16 -15.75
N VAL A 336 5.49 15.04 -17.07
CA VAL A 336 5.15 13.75 -17.71
C VAL A 336 6.31 12.76 -17.58
N SER A 337 7.54 13.19 -17.90
CA SER A 337 8.71 12.30 -17.85
C SER A 337 9.04 11.79 -16.46
N ALA A 338 8.84 12.60 -15.42
CA ALA A 338 9.00 12.19 -14.03
C ALA A 338 7.99 11.10 -13.65
N PHE A 339 6.74 11.25 -14.06
CA PHE A 339 5.73 10.23 -13.87
C PHE A 339 6.02 8.96 -14.68
N ASP A 340 6.41 9.08 -15.94
CA ASP A 340 6.71 7.92 -16.79
C ASP A 340 7.88 7.10 -16.24
N ARG A 341 8.87 7.75 -15.62
CA ARG A 341 9.94 7.06 -14.90
C ARG A 341 9.40 6.19 -13.75
N PHE A 342 8.48 6.71 -12.96
CA PHE A 342 7.79 5.95 -11.92
C PHE A 342 6.91 4.85 -12.52
N TRP A 343 6.19 5.14 -13.60
CA TRP A 343 5.22 4.24 -14.22
C TRP A 343 5.85 2.96 -14.76
N GLN A 344 7.14 2.96 -15.07
CA GLN A 344 7.88 1.73 -15.44
C GLN A 344 7.76 0.64 -14.36
N PHE A 345 7.73 1.03 -13.08
CA PHE A 345 7.43 0.11 -11.97
C PHE A 345 5.93 0.08 -11.67
N GLY A 346 5.28 1.23 -11.68
CA GLY A 346 3.89 1.40 -11.25
C GLY A 346 2.91 0.55 -12.04
N GLN A 347 3.15 0.33 -13.34
CA GLN A 347 2.30 -0.52 -14.17
C GLN A 347 2.30 -1.99 -13.72
N ASP A 348 3.48 -2.55 -13.39
CA ASP A 348 3.61 -3.94 -12.95
C ASP A 348 2.93 -4.15 -11.60
N ASN A 349 3.06 -3.15 -10.75
CA ASN A 349 2.43 -3.12 -9.45
C ASN A 349 0.89 -3.00 -9.54
N GLN A 350 0.39 -2.14 -10.44
CA GLN A 350 -1.05 -2.03 -10.71
C GLN A 350 -1.62 -3.33 -11.29
N GLU A 351 -0.92 -3.96 -12.22
CA GLU A 351 -1.31 -5.23 -12.81
C GLU A 351 -1.37 -6.35 -11.78
N TRP A 352 -0.38 -6.44 -10.91
CA TRP A 352 -0.39 -7.40 -9.80
C TRP A 352 -1.53 -7.15 -8.82
N ALA A 353 -1.73 -5.89 -8.40
CA ALA A 353 -2.81 -5.56 -7.47
C ALA A 353 -4.18 -5.92 -8.04
N GLU A 354 -4.45 -5.62 -9.30
CA GLU A 354 -5.68 -5.98 -9.99
C GLU A 354 -5.82 -7.50 -10.15
N TYR A 355 -4.75 -8.18 -10.56
CA TYR A 355 -4.74 -9.64 -10.72
C TYR A 355 -5.08 -10.35 -9.41
N ALA A 356 -4.40 -10.01 -8.33
CA ALA A 356 -4.58 -10.65 -7.03
C ALA A 356 -5.95 -10.37 -6.42
N SER A 357 -6.45 -9.13 -6.52
CA SER A 357 -7.71 -8.73 -5.90
C SER A 357 -8.95 -9.22 -6.66
N THR A 358 -8.83 -9.49 -7.96
CA THR A 358 -9.94 -9.96 -8.81
C THR A 358 -9.89 -11.44 -9.13
N LEU A 359 -8.86 -12.14 -8.69
CA LEU A 359 -8.65 -13.56 -9.01
C LEU A 359 -9.86 -14.45 -8.69
N TRP A 360 -10.66 -14.08 -7.71
CA TRP A 360 -11.82 -14.80 -7.17
C TRP A 360 -13.14 -14.44 -7.82
N GLU A 361 -13.14 -13.38 -8.59
CA GLU A 361 -14.32 -12.95 -9.34
C GLU A 361 -14.48 -13.73 -10.65
N ARG A 362 -13.53 -14.62 -10.94
CA ARG A 362 -13.45 -15.44 -12.15
C ARG A 362 -13.06 -16.88 -11.83
N GLU A 363 -13.18 -17.77 -12.78
CA GLU A 363 -12.64 -19.12 -12.67
C GLU A 363 -11.11 -19.05 -12.50
N LEU A 364 -10.61 -19.78 -11.50
CA LEU A 364 -9.18 -19.85 -11.23
C LEU A 364 -8.43 -20.44 -12.42
N PRO A 365 -7.38 -19.76 -12.93
CA PRO A 365 -6.55 -20.33 -13.96
C PRO A 365 -5.95 -21.68 -13.49
N PRO A 366 -6.06 -22.75 -14.28
CA PRO A 366 -5.66 -24.11 -13.84
C PRO A 366 -4.22 -24.22 -13.35
N HIS A 367 -3.30 -23.46 -13.94
CA HIS A 367 -1.89 -23.46 -13.52
C HIS A 367 -1.68 -22.94 -12.09
N LEU A 368 -2.53 -22.04 -11.59
CA LEU A 368 -2.38 -21.53 -10.22
C LEU A 368 -2.59 -22.60 -9.17
N GLY A 369 -3.49 -23.55 -9.41
CA GLY A 369 -3.65 -24.71 -8.52
C GLY A 369 -2.35 -25.50 -8.41
N ALA A 370 -1.72 -25.80 -9.55
CA ALA A 370 -0.44 -26.53 -9.60
C ALA A 370 0.71 -25.73 -8.95
N VAL A 371 0.77 -24.41 -9.19
CA VAL A 371 1.77 -23.55 -8.55
C VAL A 371 1.57 -23.51 -7.03
N MET A 372 0.35 -23.41 -6.54
CA MET A 372 0.07 -23.44 -5.10
C MET A 372 0.41 -24.78 -4.45
N GLU A 373 0.10 -25.92 -5.10
CA GLU A 373 0.52 -27.23 -4.65
C GLU A 373 2.04 -27.33 -4.58
N ALA A 374 2.74 -26.86 -5.62
CA ALA A 374 4.19 -26.83 -5.63
C ALA A 374 4.76 -25.89 -4.53
N ALA A 375 4.17 -24.72 -4.32
CA ALA A 375 4.57 -23.79 -3.26
C ALA A 375 4.37 -24.34 -1.85
N ALA A 376 3.33 -25.15 -1.63
CA ALA A 376 3.12 -25.85 -0.36
C ALA A 376 4.17 -26.94 -0.11
N ARG A 377 4.75 -27.53 -1.17
CA ARG A 377 5.72 -28.62 -1.09
C ARG A 377 7.17 -28.14 -1.17
N TYR A 378 7.45 -27.21 -2.03
CA TYR A 378 8.80 -26.68 -2.32
C TYR A 378 8.92 -25.24 -1.86
N ARG A 379 9.73 -25.04 -0.83
CA ARG A 379 9.96 -23.74 -0.22
C ARG A 379 10.33 -22.64 -1.21
N GLU A 380 11.16 -22.95 -2.20
CA GLU A 380 11.61 -21.99 -3.20
C GLU A 380 10.48 -21.41 -4.07
N VAL A 381 9.42 -22.18 -4.34
CA VAL A 381 8.24 -21.69 -5.06
C VAL A 381 7.42 -20.73 -4.18
N GLY A 382 7.23 -21.09 -2.91
CA GLY A 382 6.58 -20.22 -1.93
C GLY A 382 7.34 -18.92 -1.70
N ASP A 383 8.66 -19.00 -1.57
CA ASP A 383 9.55 -17.83 -1.43
C ASP A 383 9.45 -16.91 -2.65
N ARG A 384 9.52 -17.45 -3.87
CA ARG A 384 9.40 -16.64 -5.09
C ARG A 384 8.05 -15.93 -5.19
N TRP A 385 6.96 -16.63 -4.80
CA TRP A 385 5.64 -16.01 -4.78
C TRP A 385 5.57 -14.83 -3.80
N ILE A 386 6.03 -15.02 -2.57
CA ILE A 386 6.00 -13.95 -1.55
C ILE A 386 6.95 -12.81 -1.89
N GLN A 387 8.14 -13.08 -2.42
CA GLN A 387 9.10 -12.06 -2.86
C GLN A 387 8.59 -11.23 -4.04
N GLY A 388 7.75 -11.81 -4.90
CA GLY A 388 7.06 -11.11 -5.97
C GLY A 388 6.16 -9.97 -5.46
N TRP A 389 5.75 -9.96 -4.20
CA TRP A 389 5.01 -8.84 -3.61
C TRP A 389 5.88 -7.59 -3.43
N ASP A 390 7.17 -7.73 -3.18
CA ASP A 390 8.13 -6.61 -3.18
C ASP A 390 8.60 -6.23 -4.59
N ASN A 391 8.64 -7.21 -5.49
CA ASN A 391 9.02 -7.02 -6.90
C ASN A 391 7.97 -7.61 -7.86
N PRO A 392 6.84 -6.94 -8.09
CA PRO A 392 5.75 -7.45 -8.92
C PRO A 392 6.12 -7.75 -10.38
N SER A 393 7.20 -7.16 -10.92
CA SER A 393 7.66 -7.45 -12.27
C SER A 393 8.05 -8.92 -12.46
N ASP A 394 8.54 -9.61 -11.40
CA ASP A 394 8.87 -11.04 -11.45
C ASP A 394 7.66 -11.92 -11.81
N PHE A 395 6.43 -11.51 -11.46
CA PHE A 395 5.24 -12.27 -11.82
C PHE A 395 5.01 -12.39 -13.33
N LYS A 396 5.44 -11.42 -14.11
CA LYS A 396 5.40 -11.47 -15.58
C LYS A 396 6.35 -12.53 -16.14
N ASP A 397 7.46 -12.76 -15.44
CA ASP A 397 8.49 -13.69 -15.87
C ASP A 397 8.13 -15.16 -15.59
N TRP A 398 7.05 -15.42 -14.83
CA TRP A 398 6.63 -16.79 -14.56
C TRP A 398 5.14 -16.98 -14.25
N LEU A 399 4.54 -16.23 -13.29
CA LEU A 399 3.23 -16.54 -12.73
C LEU A 399 2.07 -16.24 -13.69
N PHE A 400 2.19 -15.15 -14.46
CA PHE A 400 1.10 -14.70 -15.34
C PHE A 400 1.01 -15.49 -16.65
N ASP A 401 2.09 -16.13 -17.07
CA ASP A 401 2.13 -17.03 -18.21
C ASP A 401 2.00 -18.49 -17.75
N PRO A 402 0.88 -19.20 -18.12
CA PRO A 402 0.64 -20.56 -17.70
C PRO A 402 1.76 -21.56 -18.11
N GLU A 403 2.32 -21.40 -19.31
CA GLU A 403 3.35 -22.31 -19.83
C GLU A 403 4.67 -22.12 -19.09
N VAL A 404 5.03 -20.86 -18.80
CA VAL A 404 6.23 -20.54 -18.03
C VAL A 404 6.08 -20.97 -16.57
N ALA A 405 4.92 -20.74 -15.96
CA ALA A 405 4.62 -21.18 -14.61
C ALA A 405 4.76 -22.71 -14.45
N MET A 406 4.16 -23.46 -15.39
CA MET A 406 4.22 -24.92 -15.34
C MET A 406 5.61 -25.47 -15.59
N ARG A 407 6.39 -24.86 -16.51
CA ARG A 407 7.80 -25.21 -16.74
C ARG A 407 8.64 -24.98 -15.49
N TYR A 408 8.48 -23.83 -14.84
CA TYR A 408 9.18 -23.53 -13.59
C TYR A 408 8.86 -24.56 -12.49
N VAL A 409 7.58 -24.93 -12.32
CA VAL A 409 7.16 -25.96 -11.37
C VAL A 409 7.84 -27.31 -11.68
N GLU A 410 7.91 -27.69 -12.95
CA GLU A 410 8.54 -28.97 -13.37
C GLU A 410 10.03 -28.94 -13.12
N GLU A 411 10.73 -27.86 -13.45
CA GLU A 411 12.16 -27.69 -13.15
C GLU A 411 12.45 -27.78 -11.65
N VAL A 412 11.55 -27.28 -10.80
CA VAL A 412 11.67 -27.41 -9.35
C VAL A 412 11.49 -28.87 -8.91
N ARG A 413 10.49 -29.57 -9.44
CA ARG A 413 10.27 -31.00 -9.15
C ARG A 413 11.47 -31.85 -9.52
N GLU A 414 12.00 -31.66 -10.73
CA GLU A 414 13.21 -32.38 -11.19
C GLU A 414 14.41 -32.16 -10.26
N ARG A 415 14.63 -30.91 -9.79
CA ARG A 415 15.71 -30.61 -8.84
C ARG A 415 15.56 -31.35 -7.50
N HIS A 416 14.34 -31.63 -7.09
CA HIS A 416 14.03 -32.37 -5.87
C HIS A 416 13.90 -33.89 -6.07
N GLY A 417 13.99 -34.36 -7.31
CA GLY A 417 13.96 -35.79 -7.66
C GLY A 417 12.53 -36.38 -7.62
N ASP A 418 11.54 -35.57 -7.88
CA ASP A 418 10.11 -35.94 -7.92
C ASP A 418 9.62 -36.12 -9.37
#